data_41c595a49d8ae305623a0dfc8bad806b
#
_entry.id   41c595a49d8ae305623a0dfc8bad806b
#
_cell.length_a   1.000
_cell.length_b   1.000
_cell.length_c   1.000
_cell.angle_alpha   90.00
_cell.angle_beta   90.00
_cell.angle_gamma   90.00
#
_symmetry.space_group_name_H-M   'P 1'
#
loop_
_entity.id
_entity.type
_entity.pdbx_description
1 polymer ?
#
loop_
_entity_poly.entity_id
_entity_poly.type
_entity_poly.pdbx_seq_one_letter_code
_entity_poly.pdbx_strand_id
1 'polypeptide(L)'
;MSQNLANEYQKKTDREHILDAPDTYIGQVDMDETKNWLLQDDGSFKYQTYSWIPGLFKCFDEGIVNARDHAVRMSEKYKKSKNIIPVKNISIEVDEKTGVITMINDGNG
;
A
#
# COMPACT_ATOMS: atom_id res chain seq x y z
N MET A 1 -19.46 -19.84 -29.20
CA MET A 1 -19.37 -18.50 -28.59
C MET A 1 -19.03 -18.54 -27.09
N SER A 2 -19.75 -19.31 -26.27
CA SER A 2 -19.46 -19.42 -24.83
C SER A 2 -18.10 -20.04 -24.49
N GLN A 3 -17.63 -21.01 -25.28
CA GLN A 3 -16.31 -21.61 -25.11
C GLN A 3 -15.15 -20.64 -25.46
N ASN A 4 -15.33 -19.77 -26.42
CA ASN A 4 -14.31 -18.76 -26.78
C ASN A 4 -14.19 -17.68 -25.70
N LEU A 5 -15.29 -17.27 -25.08
CA LEU A 5 -15.30 -16.36 -23.95
C LEU A 5 -14.65 -16.99 -22.71
N ALA A 6 -14.97 -18.23 -22.40
CA ALA A 6 -14.36 -18.95 -21.26
C ALA A 6 -12.85 -19.15 -21.46
N ASN A 7 -12.41 -19.48 -22.68
CA ASN A 7 -11.00 -19.60 -23.02
C ASN A 7 -10.26 -18.25 -22.98
N GLU A 8 -10.93 -17.17 -23.36
CA GLU A 8 -10.38 -15.82 -23.27
C GLU A 8 -10.19 -15.39 -21.82
N TYR A 9 -11.16 -15.65 -20.93
CA TYR A 9 -11.03 -15.41 -19.50
C TYR A 9 -9.97 -16.28 -18.83
N GLN A 10 -9.81 -17.55 -19.23
CA GLN A 10 -8.80 -18.46 -18.70
C GLN A 10 -7.36 -18.12 -19.12
N LYS A 11 -7.18 -17.32 -20.19
CA LYS A 11 -5.87 -16.90 -20.69
C LYS A 11 -5.30 -15.70 -19.98
N LYS A 12 -6.10 -14.94 -19.23
CA LYS A 12 -5.63 -13.79 -18.48
C LYS A 12 -4.88 -14.23 -17.22
N THR A 13 -3.66 -13.76 -17.08
CA THR A 13 -2.88 -13.93 -15.85
C THR A 13 -3.44 -13.04 -14.74
N ASP A 14 -3.08 -13.33 -13.48
CA ASP A 14 -3.45 -12.49 -12.34
C ASP A 14 -2.99 -11.05 -12.53
N ARG A 15 -1.80 -10.86 -13.10
CA ARG A 15 -1.27 -9.53 -13.42
C ARG A 15 -2.16 -8.78 -14.43
N GLU A 16 -2.58 -9.47 -15.49
CA GLU A 16 -3.45 -8.88 -16.50
C GLU A 16 -4.81 -8.50 -15.92
N HIS A 17 -5.38 -9.34 -15.06
CA HIS A 17 -6.60 -9.03 -14.33
C HIS A 17 -6.47 -7.79 -13.45
N ILE A 18 -5.37 -7.68 -12.72
CA ILE A 18 -5.11 -6.53 -11.84
C ILE A 18 -4.99 -5.24 -12.67
N LEU A 19 -4.32 -5.29 -13.81
CA LEU A 19 -4.15 -4.13 -14.67
C LEU A 19 -5.44 -3.74 -15.41
N ASP A 20 -6.27 -4.71 -15.78
CA ASP A 20 -7.53 -4.47 -16.46
C ASP A 20 -8.65 -3.98 -15.54
N ALA A 21 -8.68 -4.48 -14.32
CA ALA A 21 -9.70 -4.15 -13.32
C ALA A 21 -9.07 -3.88 -11.96
N PRO A 22 -8.25 -2.83 -11.83
CA PRO A 22 -7.54 -2.54 -10.58
C PRO A 22 -8.47 -2.23 -9.41
N ASP A 23 -9.63 -1.64 -9.66
CA ASP A 23 -10.63 -1.31 -8.65
C ASP A 23 -11.15 -2.54 -7.89
N THR A 24 -11.10 -3.73 -8.49
CA THR A 24 -11.45 -5.00 -7.83
C THR A 24 -10.47 -5.35 -6.70
N TYR A 25 -9.22 -4.91 -6.81
CA TYR A 25 -8.13 -5.26 -5.87
C TYR A 25 -7.80 -4.13 -4.89
N ILE A 26 -7.76 -2.89 -5.35
CA ILE A 26 -7.32 -1.74 -4.55
C ILE A 26 -8.43 -0.74 -4.23
N GLY A 27 -9.61 -0.93 -4.78
CA GLY A 27 -10.73 0.00 -4.65
C GLY A 27 -10.74 1.07 -5.75
N GLN A 28 -11.50 2.11 -5.53
CA GLN A 28 -11.77 3.14 -6.54
C GLN A 28 -10.48 3.80 -7.04
N VAL A 29 -10.31 3.81 -8.36
CA VAL A 29 -9.14 4.41 -9.03
C VAL A 29 -9.38 5.84 -9.51
N ASP A 30 -10.63 6.30 -9.45
CA ASP A 30 -11.00 7.67 -9.78
C ASP A 30 -10.94 8.56 -8.54
N MET A 31 -10.86 9.88 -8.77
CA MET A 31 -10.87 10.88 -7.72
C MET A 31 -12.18 10.82 -6.94
N ASP A 32 -12.08 10.79 -5.62
CA ASP A 32 -13.21 10.90 -4.70
C ASP A 32 -13.09 12.17 -3.86
N GLU A 33 -14.21 12.72 -3.47
CA GLU A 33 -14.28 13.89 -2.60
C GLU A 33 -14.84 13.46 -1.25
N THR A 34 -14.09 13.71 -0.19
CA THR A 34 -14.41 13.26 1.17
C THR A 34 -14.25 14.42 2.14
N LYS A 35 -15.07 14.44 3.17
CA LYS A 35 -14.95 15.40 4.26
C LYS A 35 -14.56 14.67 5.54
N ASN A 36 -13.44 15.06 6.14
CA ASN A 36 -12.93 14.41 7.33
C ASN A 36 -11.94 15.33 8.07
N TRP A 37 -11.49 14.87 9.22
CA TRP A 37 -10.43 15.52 9.98
C TRP A 37 -9.08 15.25 9.35
N LEU A 38 -8.35 16.31 9.01
CA LEU A 38 -7.00 16.23 8.47
C LEU A 38 -6.00 16.89 9.41
N LEU A 39 -4.86 16.21 9.60
CA LEU A 39 -3.73 16.76 10.31
C LEU A 39 -3.12 17.92 9.51
N GLN A 40 -2.93 19.06 10.17
CA GLN A 40 -2.29 20.23 9.59
C GLN A 40 -0.79 20.25 9.93
N ASP A 41 -0.03 21.08 9.22
CA ASP A 41 1.41 21.22 9.43
C ASP A 41 1.77 21.71 10.84
N ASP A 42 0.90 22.46 11.48
CA ASP A 42 1.07 22.94 12.85
C ASP A 42 0.73 21.89 13.94
N GLY A 43 0.35 20.69 13.54
CA GLY A 43 -0.05 19.61 14.44
C GLY A 43 -1.52 19.62 14.85
N SER A 44 -2.29 20.60 14.44
CA SER A 44 -3.74 20.65 14.69
C SER A 44 -4.51 19.79 13.69
N PHE A 45 -5.79 19.53 14.00
CA PHE A 45 -6.72 18.86 13.09
C PHE A 45 -7.78 19.84 12.60
N LYS A 46 -8.09 19.76 11.31
CA LYS A 46 -9.13 20.57 10.69
C LYS A 46 -10.11 19.66 9.96
N TYR A 47 -11.41 19.90 10.19
CA TYR A 47 -12.48 19.20 9.47
C TYR A 47 -12.73 19.90 8.15
N GLN A 48 -12.32 19.26 7.05
CA GLN A 48 -12.37 19.88 5.73
C GLN A 48 -12.60 18.84 4.62
N THR A 49 -13.05 19.34 3.48
CA THR A 49 -13.21 18.55 2.25
C THR A 49 -11.85 18.43 1.56
N TYR A 50 -11.54 17.24 1.10
CA TYR A 50 -10.35 16.96 0.29
C TYR A 50 -10.66 15.96 -0.82
N SER A 51 -9.87 16.01 -1.87
CA SER A 51 -9.95 15.06 -2.98
C SER A 51 -8.79 14.07 -2.92
N TRP A 52 -9.06 12.82 -3.15
CA TRP A 52 -8.08 11.75 -3.08
C TRP A 52 -8.47 10.59 -4.00
N ILE A 53 -7.52 9.70 -4.24
CA ILE A 53 -7.77 8.47 -4.99
C ILE A 53 -7.67 7.30 -4.01
N PRO A 54 -8.79 6.67 -3.62
CA PRO A 54 -8.79 5.58 -2.63
C PRO A 54 -7.86 4.43 -2.98
N GLY A 55 -7.81 4.03 -4.25
CA GLY A 55 -6.93 2.97 -4.70
C GLY A 55 -5.45 3.29 -4.53
N LEU A 56 -5.04 4.51 -4.81
CA LEU A 56 -3.66 4.95 -4.58
C LEU A 56 -3.30 4.94 -3.09
N PHE A 57 -4.21 5.41 -2.25
CA PHE A 57 -4.05 5.34 -0.79
C PHE A 57 -3.91 3.89 -0.32
N LYS A 58 -4.70 2.98 -0.87
CA LYS A 58 -4.63 1.54 -0.53
C LYS A 58 -3.25 0.96 -0.87
N CYS A 59 -2.68 1.29 -2.01
CA CYS A 59 -1.33 0.85 -2.37
C CYS A 59 -0.28 1.35 -1.37
N PHE A 60 -0.39 2.61 -0.94
CA PHE A 60 0.49 3.20 0.06
C PHE A 60 0.32 2.51 1.42
N ASP A 61 -0.91 2.30 1.85
CA ASP A 61 -1.24 1.64 3.11
C ASP A 61 -0.71 0.19 3.15
N GLU A 62 -0.85 -0.56 2.07
CA GLU A 62 -0.31 -1.92 1.97
C GLU A 62 1.20 -1.96 2.15
N GLY A 63 1.92 -0.99 1.61
CA GLY A 63 3.38 -0.89 1.80
C GLY A 63 3.75 -0.69 3.27
N ILE A 64 3.05 0.21 3.96
CA ILE A 64 3.28 0.48 5.40
C ILE A 64 2.91 -0.74 6.24
N VAL A 65 1.76 -1.34 6.00
CA VAL A 65 1.29 -2.52 6.75
C VAL A 65 2.27 -3.68 6.57
N ASN A 66 2.75 -3.91 5.35
CA ASN A 66 3.76 -4.95 5.09
C ASN A 66 5.06 -4.70 5.86
N ALA A 67 5.54 -3.46 5.92
CA ALA A 67 6.73 -3.11 6.68
C ALA A 67 6.53 -3.32 8.19
N ARG A 68 5.38 -2.94 8.71
CA ARG A 68 5.01 -3.16 10.12
C ARG A 68 4.90 -4.64 10.44
N ASP A 69 4.24 -5.42 9.61
CA ASP A 69 4.07 -6.86 9.83
C ASP A 69 5.42 -7.58 9.78
N HIS A 70 6.31 -7.15 8.89
CA HIS A 70 7.68 -7.64 8.84
C HIS A 70 8.43 -7.33 10.14
N ALA A 71 8.29 -6.11 10.66
CA ALA A 71 8.90 -5.72 11.94
C ALA A 71 8.43 -6.61 13.08
N VAL A 72 7.15 -6.93 13.16
CA VAL A 72 6.58 -7.83 14.19
C VAL A 72 7.15 -9.24 14.04
N ARG A 73 7.15 -9.78 12.80
CA ARG A 73 7.72 -11.13 12.55
C ARG A 73 9.19 -11.22 12.94
N MET A 74 9.98 -10.22 12.58
CA MET A 74 11.43 -10.20 12.87
C MET A 74 11.69 -10.05 14.37
N SER A 75 10.87 -9.28 15.07
CA SER A 75 10.95 -9.16 16.54
C SER A 75 10.71 -10.51 17.23
N GLU A 76 9.71 -11.26 16.79
CA GLU A 76 9.42 -12.60 17.33
C GLU A 76 10.54 -13.61 17.01
N LYS A 77 11.08 -13.58 15.80
CA LYS A 77 12.22 -14.42 15.43
C LYS A 77 13.48 -14.08 16.22
N TYR A 78 13.72 -12.81 16.52
CA TYR A 78 14.87 -12.35 17.31
C TYR A 78 14.85 -12.89 18.73
N LYS A 79 13.70 -13.07 19.33
CA LYS A 79 13.56 -13.71 20.65
C LYS A 79 14.12 -15.14 20.67
N LYS A 80 14.04 -15.84 19.54
CA LYS A 80 14.49 -17.24 19.37
C LYS A 80 15.90 -17.35 18.81
N SER A 81 16.34 -16.41 18.01
CA SER A 81 17.65 -16.42 17.36
C SER A 81 18.24 -15.02 17.26
N LYS A 82 19.37 -14.80 17.93
CA LYS A 82 20.07 -13.51 17.96
C LYS A 82 20.86 -13.21 16.68
N ASN A 83 20.89 -14.11 15.72
CA ASN A 83 21.51 -13.90 14.40
C ASN A 83 20.64 -13.07 13.47
N ILE A 84 19.39 -12.83 13.83
CA ILE A 84 18.43 -12.03 13.07
C ILE A 84 18.61 -10.56 13.43
N ILE A 85 18.60 -9.70 12.42
CA ILE A 85 18.59 -8.25 12.60
C ILE A 85 17.13 -7.78 12.60
N PRO A 86 16.57 -7.41 13.77
CA PRO A 86 15.19 -6.94 13.83
C PRO A 86 15.03 -5.58 13.18
N VAL A 87 13.82 -5.27 12.73
CA VAL A 87 13.48 -3.94 12.23
C VAL A 87 13.33 -2.99 13.40
N LYS A 88 14.17 -1.96 13.45
CA LYS A 88 14.11 -0.89 14.45
C LYS A 88 13.55 0.40 13.88
N ASN A 89 13.77 0.63 12.60
CA ASN A 89 13.34 1.84 11.91
C ASN A 89 12.64 1.50 10.60
N ILE A 90 11.56 2.19 10.35
CA ILE A 90 10.85 2.21 9.07
C ILE A 90 10.85 3.64 8.61
N SER A 91 11.40 3.88 7.41
CA SER A 91 11.48 5.20 6.80
C SER A 91 10.56 5.26 5.60
N ILE A 92 9.81 6.35 5.49
CA ILE A 92 8.92 6.62 4.37
C ILE A 92 9.24 8.01 3.84
N GLU A 93 9.51 8.09 2.55
CA GLU A 93 9.78 9.33 1.85
C GLU A 93 8.85 9.46 0.65
N VAL A 94 8.23 10.62 0.51
CA VAL A 94 7.37 10.96 -0.62
C VAL A 94 7.99 12.14 -1.35
N ASP A 95 8.34 11.94 -2.62
CA ASP A 95 8.80 13.01 -3.50
C ASP A 95 7.64 13.46 -4.38
N GLU A 96 7.06 14.60 -4.05
CA GLU A 96 5.92 15.17 -4.79
C GLU A 96 6.26 15.54 -6.22
N LYS A 97 7.51 15.86 -6.51
CA LYS A 97 7.95 16.29 -7.85
C LYS A 97 8.05 15.12 -8.82
N THR A 98 8.55 14.00 -8.35
CA THR A 98 8.76 12.79 -9.16
C THR A 98 7.62 11.79 -9.03
N GLY A 99 6.79 11.90 -7.98
CA GLY A 99 5.77 10.92 -7.64
C GLY A 99 6.33 9.64 -7.05
N VAL A 100 7.59 9.62 -6.64
CA VAL A 100 8.24 8.44 -6.07
C VAL A 100 7.95 8.34 -4.58
N ILE A 101 7.50 7.18 -4.13
CA ILE A 101 7.34 6.83 -2.73
C ILE A 101 8.37 5.77 -2.39
N THR A 102 9.21 6.05 -1.40
CA THR A 102 10.26 5.13 -0.93
C THR A 102 9.95 4.67 0.47
N MET A 103 9.95 3.36 0.68
CA MET A 103 9.75 2.74 1.99
C MET A 103 10.93 1.82 2.27
N ILE A 104 11.59 2.04 3.40
CA ILE A 104 12.79 1.30 3.80
C ILE A 104 12.62 0.81 5.23
N ASN A 105 12.98 -0.45 5.48
CA ASN A 105 13.21 -0.97 6.80
C ASN A 105 14.67 -1.38 6.97
N ASP A 106 15.16 -1.40 8.20
CA ASP A 106 16.56 -1.70 8.53
C ASP A 106 16.78 -3.13 9.03
N GLY A 107 15.81 -4.00 8.89
CA GLY A 107 15.94 -5.42 9.24
C GLY A 107 16.48 -6.26 8.10
N ASN A 108 16.83 -7.52 8.42
CA ASN A 108 17.17 -8.53 7.43
C ASN A 108 16.02 -9.55 7.24
N GLY A 109 15.99 -10.20 6.10
CA GLY A 109 15.01 -11.28 5.83
C GLY A 109 14.08 -11.05 4.69
#